data_21b458d516dd108c0db587416c8bc62a
#
_entry.id   21b458d516dd108c0db587416c8bc62a
#
_cell.length_a   1.000
_cell.length_b   1.000
_cell.length_c   1.000
_cell.angle_alpha   90.00
_cell.angle_beta   90.00
_cell.angle_gamma   90.00
#
_symmetry.space_group_name_H-M   'P 1'
#
loop_
_entity.id
_entity.type
_entity.pdbx_description
1 polymer ?
#
loop_
_entity_poly.entity_id
_entity_poly.type
_entity_poly.pdbx_seq_one_letter_code
_entity_poly.pdbx_strand_id
1 'polypeptide(L)'
;MSMAPMYYTLTPNCYKVSFQYQPMLVKCIKRIPSARYQADGRFWEVSVSDIAYLQKMGQWAKDMRLVTNVLWVEDSEPVQSYEPLPMPHLEVPHNMLMEPYEYQKEGIAYALEKKRCIMGDEPGLGKTAQAIGVLTISKAYPALVICPASLKVNWQRELKKFGGINAVILSDENRNTWQRSWELKRKDGRAFAEVFI
;
A
#
# COMPACT_ATOMS: atom_id res chain seq x y z
N MET A 1 4.51 -1.78 -19.38
CA MET A 1 3.48 -2.24 -18.41
C MET A 1 3.03 -3.63 -18.83
N SER A 2 3.10 -4.59 -17.93
CA SER A 2 2.59 -5.95 -18.20
C SER A 2 1.07 -5.89 -18.30
N MET A 3 0.51 -6.34 -19.41
CA MET A 3 -0.94 -6.48 -19.56
C MET A 3 -1.41 -7.66 -18.71
N ALA A 4 -2.51 -7.51 -18.01
CA ALA A 4 -3.13 -8.57 -17.21
C ALA A 4 -4.43 -9.07 -17.87
N PRO A 5 -4.89 -10.27 -17.54
CA PRO A 5 -6.20 -10.77 -18.00
C PRO A 5 -7.36 -10.02 -17.32
N MET A 6 -8.53 -10.07 -17.94
CA MET A 6 -9.80 -9.67 -17.38
C MET A 6 -10.61 -10.92 -17.03
N TYR A 7 -11.24 -10.93 -15.87
CA TYR A 7 -12.02 -12.06 -15.37
C TYR A 7 -13.50 -11.71 -15.31
N TYR A 8 -14.36 -12.57 -15.80
CA TYR A 8 -15.80 -12.55 -15.65
C TYR A 8 -16.22 -13.80 -14.88
N THR A 9 -16.52 -13.62 -13.60
CA THR A 9 -16.96 -14.73 -12.74
C THR A 9 -18.48 -14.71 -12.64
N LEU A 10 -19.14 -15.78 -13.11
CA LEU A 10 -20.59 -15.93 -13.00
C LEU A 10 -20.96 -16.30 -11.57
N THR A 11 -21.87 -15.54 -10.99
CA THR A 11 -22.56 -15.84 -9.73
C THR A 11 -24.04 -16.09 -10.01
N PRO A 12 -24.84 -16.59 -9.07
CA PRO A 12 -26.25 -16.87 -9.30
C PRO A 12 -27.08 -15.68 -9.83
N ASN A 13 -26.70 -14.44 -9.50
CA ASN A 13 -27.47 -13.25 -9.82
C ASN A 13 -26.74 -12.22 -10.68
N CYS A 14 -25.43 -12.29 -10.79
CA CYS A 14 -24.64 -11.29 -11.50
C CYS A 14 -23.31 -11.85 -12.00
N TYR A 15 -22.61 -11.07 -12.83
CA TYR A 15 -21.20 -11.28 -13.13
C TYR A 15 -20.35 -10.39 -12.24
N LYS A 16 -19.34 -10.96 -11.58
CA LYS A 16 -18.25 -10.22 -10.98
C LYS A 16 -17.17 -9.99 -12.05
N VAL A 17 -16.85 -8.73 -12.31
CA VAL A 17 -15.88 -8.34 -13.33
C VAL A 17 -14.66 -7.74 -12.66
N SER A 18 -13.51 -8.37 -12.83
CA SER A 18 -12.25 -7.88 -12.28
C SER A 18 -11.18 -7.73 -13.36
N PHE A 19 -10.41 -6.65 -13.28
CA PHE A 19 -9.30 -6.34 -14.17
C PHE A 19 -8.30 -5.40 -13.51
N GLN A 20 -7.08 -5.43 -13.99
CA GLN A 20 -6.08 -4.45 -13.56
C GLN A 20 -6.55 -3.03 -13.91
N TYR A 21 -6.41 -2.10 -12.96
CA TYR A 21 -6.90 -0.75 -13.16
C TYR A 21 -6.37 -0.11 -14.45
N GLN A 22 -7.31 0.28 -15.31
CA GLN A 22 -7.06 1.05 -16.53
C GLN A 22 -8.21 2.03 -16.73
N PRO A 23 -7.93 3.35 -16.87
CA PRO A 23 -8.99 4.37 -17.00
C PRO A 23 -9.99 4.10 -18.12
N MET A 24 -9.53 3.55 -19.25
CA MET A 24 -10.39 3.22 -20.39
C MET A 24 -11.35 2.09 -20.06
N LEU A 25 -10.91 1.02 -19.39
CA LEU A 25 -11.77 -0.09 -18.97
C LEU A 25 -12.80 0.37 -17.94
N VAL A 26 -12.40 1.19 -16.98
CA VAL A 26 -13.31 1.79 -16.00
C VAL A 26 -14.37 2.66 -16.68
N LYS A 27 -13.98 3.45 -17.68
CA LYS A 27 -14.93 4.28 -18.45
C LYS A 27 -15.91 3.42 -19.25
N CYS A 28 -15.47 2.29 -19.78
CA CYS A 28 -16.34 1.36 -20.52
C CYS A 28 -17.34 0.64 -19.60
N ILE A 29 -16.87 0.07 -18.49
CA ILE A 29 -17.75 -0.69 -17.60
C ILE A 29 -18.83 0.21 -16.97
N LYS A 30 -18.50 1.45 -16.65
CA LYS A 30 -19.47 2.45 -16.15
C LYS A 30 -20.60 2.79 -17.12
N ARG A 31 -20.49 2.43 -18.40
CA ARG A 31 -21.56 2.59 -19.41
C ARG A 31 -22.57 1.46 -19.41
N ILE A 32 -22.26 0.36 -18.72
CA ILE A 32 -23.20 -0.76 -18.58
C ILE A 32 -24.25 -0.35 -17.53
N PRO A 33 -25.56 -0.41 -17.85
CA PRO A 33 -26.60 0.15 -16.98
C PRO A 33 -26.63 -0.43 -15.57
N SER A 34 -26.40 -1.73 -15.44
CA SER A 34 -26.42 -2.43 -14.15
C SER A 34 -25.06 -2.42 -13.41
N ALA A 35 -23.99 -1.90 -14.02
CA ALA A 35 -22.66 -1.97 -13.40
C ALA A 35 -22.59 -1.19 -12.09
N ARG A 36 -22.16 -1.85 -11.02
CA ARG A 36 -21.92 -1.28 -9.70
C ARG A 36 -20.56 -1.72 -9.20
N TYR A 37 -19.76 -0.78 -8.69
CA TYR A 37 -18.45 -1.09 -8.13
C TYR A 37 -18.57 -1.50 -6.67
N GLN A 38 -17.97 -2.62 -6.31
CA GLN A 38 -17.89 -3.15 -4.96
C GLN A 38 -16.47 -2.90 -4.43
N ALA A 39 -16.36 -1.95 -3.51
CA ALA A 39 -15.07 -1.51 -2.98
C ALA A 39 -14.38 -2.60 -2.16
N ASP A 40 -15.15 -3.33 -1.35
CA ASP A 40 -14.64 -4.36 -0.44
C ASP A 40 -13.96 -5.51 -1.18
N GLY A 41 -14.49 -5.88 -2.36
CA GLY A 41 -13.94 -6.96 -3.19
C GLY A 41 -13.12 -6.48 -4.40
N ARG A 42 -13.06 -5.16 -4.65
CA ARG A 42 -12.38 -4.55 -5.80
C ARG A 42 -12.81 -5.10 -7.16
N PHE A 43 -14.10 -5.37 -7.32
CA PHE A 43 -14.69 -5.85 -8.57
C PHE A 43 -15.93 -5.04 -8.93
N TRP A 44 -16.40 -5.22 -10.17
CA TRP A 44 -17.66 -4.66 -10.64
C TRP A 44 -18.72 -5.76 -10.67
N GLU A 45 -19.91 -5.48 -10.17
CA GLU A 45 -21.07 -6.31 -10.35
C GLU A 45 -21.86 -5.84 -11.58
N VAL A 46 -22.22 -6.78 -12.45
CA VAL A 46 -23.00 -6.53 -13.65
C VAL A 46 -24.11 -7.58 -13.74
N SER A 47 -25.34 -7.16 -13.94
CA SER A 47 -26.48 -8.08 -14.07
C SER A 47 -26.27 -9.11 -15.19
N VAL A 48 -26.76 -10.32 -15.00
CA VAL A 48 -26.76 -11.37 -16.03
C VAL A 48 -27.47 -10.92 -17.31
N SER A 49 -28.48 -10.06 -17.21
CA SER A 49 -29.19 -9.48 -18.38
C SER A 49 -28.28 -8.64 -19.29
N ASP A 50 -27.18 -8.11 -18.76
CA ASP A 50 -26.26 -7.22 -19.48
C ASP A 50 -25.04 -7.97 -20.06
N ILE A 51 -25.08 -9.32 -20.17
CA ILE A 51 -23.98 -10.14 -20.70
C ILE A 51 -23.51 -9.69 -22.07
N ALA A 52 -24.40 -9.23 -22.94
CA ALA A 52 -24.05 -8.75 -24.28
C ALA A 52 -23.10 -7.53 -24.23
N TYR A 53 -23.24 -6.67 -23.22
CA TYR A 53 -22.32 -5.55 -23.00
C TYR A 53 -20.95 -6.03 -22.55
N LEU A 54 -20.91 -7.04 -21.66
CA LEU A 54 -19.64 -7.62 -21.18
C LEU A 54 -18.89 -8.31 -22.31
N GLN A 55 -19.58 -9.05 -23.17
CA GLN A 55 -18.98 -9.70 -24.34
C GLN A 55 -18.36 -8.68 -25.29
N LYS A 56 -19.10 -7.62 -25.64
CA LYS A 56 -18.61 -6.52 -26.47
C LYS A 56 -17.43 -5.79 -25.83
N MET A 57 -17.50 -5.52 -24.52
CA MET A 57 -16.43 -4.88 -23.78
C MET A 57 -15.16 -5.75 -23.77
N GLY A 58 -15.31 -7.05 -23.52
CA GLY A 58 -14.19 -8.00 -23.50
C GLY A 58 -13.50 -8.10 -24.86
N GLN A 59 -14.27 -8.20 -25.95
CA GLN A 59 -13.72 -8.23 -27.32
C GLN A 59 -12.98 -6.93 -27.64
N TRP A 60 -13.63 -5.78 -27.38
CA TRP A 60 -13.00 -4.47 -27.59
C TRP A 60 -11.71 -4.30 -26.77
N ALA A 61 -11.68 -4.76 -25.51
CA ALA A 61 -10.51 -4.66 -24.66
C ALA A 61 -9.32 -5.48 -25.20
N LYS A 62 -9.59 -6.65 -25.82
CA LYS A 62 -8.58 -7.45 -26.54
C LYS A 62 -8.06 -6.73 -27.78
N ASP A 63 -8.98 -6.24 -28.62
CA ASP A 63 -8.65 -5.58 -29.89
C ASP A 63 -7.78 -4.33 -29.65
N MET A 64 -8.08 -3.60 -28.58
CA MET A 64 -7.31 -2.42 -28.14
C MET A 64 -6.04 -2.78 -27.35
N ARG A 65 -5.74 -4.06 -27.18
CA ARG A 65 -4.58 -4.56 -26.40
C ARG A 65 -4.52 -3.98 -24.97
N LEU A 66 -5.68 -3.81 -24.34
CA LEU A 66 -5.79 -3.35 -22.96
C LEU A 66 -5.69 -4.51 -21.96
N VAL A 67 -6.01 -5.71 -22.41
CA VAL A 67 -5.91 -6.95 -21.62
C VAL A 67 -5.26 -8.05 -22.46
N THR A 68 -4.64 -9.03 -21.80
CA THR A 68 -4.05 -10.19 -22.48
C THR A 68 -5.12 -11.16 -22.94
N ASN A 69 -6.13 -11.40 -22.11
CA ASN A 69 -7.24 -12.29 -22.37
C ASN A 69 -8.48 -11.91 -21.57
N VAL A 70 -9.63 -12.48 -21.94
CA VAL A 70 -10.87 -12.42 -21.17
C VAL A 70 -11.23 -13.84 -20.77
N LEU A 71 -11.25 -14.09 -19.47
CA LEU A 71 -11.51 -15.40 -18.89
C LEU A 71 -12.92 -15.41 -18.27
N TRP A 72 -13.73 -16.36 -18.75
CA TRP A 72 -15.04 -16.64 -18.18
C TRP A 72 -14.86 -17.76 -17.15
N VAL A 73 -15.17 -17.49 -15.90
CA VAL A 73 -15.00 -18.42 -14.79
C VAL A 73 -16.39 -18.71 -14.24
N GLU A 74 -16.76 -19.99 -14.19
CA GLU A 74 -17.91 -20.39 -13.39
C GLU A 74 -17.49 -20.39 -11.92
N ASP A 75 -18.35 -19.91 -11.05
CA ASP A 75 -18.10 -19.83 -9.60
C ASP A 75 -18.19 -21.27 -9.00
N SER A 76 -17.24 -22.10 -9.38
CA SER A 76 -17.11 -23.47 -8.88
C SER A 76 -16.11 -23.51 -7.72
N GLU A 77 -16.39 -22.82 -6.69
CA GLU A 77 -15.96 -22.88 -5.30
C GLU A 77 -15.95 -21.46 -4.72
N PRO A 78 -16.38 -21.26 -3.48
CA PRO A 78 -16.17 -19.97 -2.84
C PRO A 78 -14.66 -19.73 -2.90
N VAL A 79 -14.26 -18.60 -3.52
CA VAL A 79 -12.91 -18.06 -3.32
C VAL A 79 -12.65 -18.28 -1.85
N GLN A 80 -11.64 -19.12 -1.52
CA GLN A 80 -11.25 -19.35 -0.14
C GLN A 80 -11.32 -18.00 0.54
N SER A 81 -12.29 -17.85 1.44
CA SER A 81 -12.41 -16.64 2.21
C SER A 81 -11.01 -16.43 2.77
N TYR A 82 -10.34 -15.41 2.31
CA TYR A 82 -9.03 -15.06 2.83
C TYR A 82 -9.29 -14.77 4.30
N GLU A 83 -9.13 -15.79 5.12
CA GLU A 83 -9.10 -15.56 6.56
C GLU A 83 -7.93 -14.62 6.77
N PRO A 84 -8.18 -13.41 7.24
CA PRO A 84 -7.09 -12.50 7.53
C PRO A 84 -6.13 -13.24 8.44
N LEU A 85 -4.89 -13.39 8.02
CA LEU A 85 -3.87 -13.94 8.90
C LEU A 85 -3.98 -13.20 10.23
N PRO A 86 -3.98 -13.93 11.38
CA PRO A 86 -4.05 -13.27 12.66
C PRO A 86 -2.95 -12.22 12.71
N MET A 87 -3.37 -10.96 12.81
CA MET A 87 -2.42 -9.85 12.85
C MET A 87 -1.72 -9.88 14.20
N PRO A 88 -0.38 -9.84 14.22
CA PRO A 88 0.34 -9.81 15.47
C PRO A 88 -0.03 -8.55 16.25
N HIS A 89 -0.39 -8.72 17.51
CA HIS A 89 -0.70 -7.59 18.39
C HIS A 89 0.59 -7.01 18.98
N LEU A 90 0.71 -5.70 18.98
CA LEU A 90 1.87 -5.02 19.57
C LEU A 90 1.67 -4.86 21.08
N GLU A 91 2.22 -5.79 21.85
CA GLU A 91 2.23 -5.72 23.32
C GLU A 91 3.38 -4.87 23.89
N VAL A 92 4.35 -4.52 23.05
CA VAL A 92 5.57 -3.81 23.48
C VAL A 92 5.27 -2.32 23.64
N PRO A 93 5.69 -1.69 24.76
CA PRO A 93 5.60 -0.26 24.94
C PRO A 93 6.32 0.45 23.79
N HIS A 94 5.60 1.24 23.02
CA HIS A 94 6.21 2.00 21.94
C HIS A 94 6.84 3.28 22.51
N ASN A 95 8.03 3.61 22.01
CA ASN A 95 8.73 4.84 22.37
C ASN A 95 8.31 6.03 21.48
N MET A 96 7.14 5.97 20.88
CA MET A 96 6.60 7.06 20.07
C MET A 96 6.08 8.19 20.95
N LEU A 97 6.25 9.41 20.48
CA LEU A 97 5.75 10.61 21.19
C LEU A 97 4.23 10.79 21.05
N MET A 98 3.62 10.07 20.12
CA MET A 98 2.16 10.01 19.93
C MET A 98 1.71 8.57 19.92
N GLU A 99 0.55 8.29 20.54
CA GLU A 99 -0.07 6.97 20.57
C GLU A 99 -0.55 6.58 19.16
N PRO A 100 -0.07 5.45 18.58
CA PRO A 100 -0.61 4.93 17.33
C PRO A 100 -2.03 4.40 17.54
N TYR A 101 -2.86 4.47 16.50
CA TYR A 101 -4.15 3.77 16.48
C TYR A 101 -3.95 2.25 16.48
N GLU A 102 -4.97 1.47 16.91
CA GLU A 102 -4.86 0.01 17.02
C GLU A 102 -4.43 -0.65 15.70
N TYR A 103 -5.07 -0.31 14.58
CA TYR A 103 -4.66 -0.83 13.26
C TYR A 103 -3.22 -0.47 12.87
N GLN A 104 -2.71 0.68 13.34
CA GLN A 104 -1.31 1.07 13.13
C GLN A 104 -0.36 0.24 13.99
N LYS A 105 -0.77 -0.09 15.22
CA LYS A 105 0.00 -1.00 16.09
C LYS A 105 0.11 -2.39 15.47
N GLU A 106 -0.96 -2.91 14.88
CA GLU A 106 -0.96 -4.17 14.15
C GLU A 106 0.01 -4.12 12.94
N GLY A 107 -0.05 -3.06 12.14
CA GLY A 107 0.88 -2.87 11.01
C GLY A 107 2.34 -2.76 11.44
N ILE A 108 2.62 -2.08 12.56
CA ILE A 108 3.96 -1.98 13.15
C ILE A 108 4.42 -3.37 13.62
N ALA A 109 3.59 -4.11 14.35
CA ALA A 109 3.89 -5.45 14.83
C ALA A 109 4.20 -6.41 13.68
N TYR A 110 3.37 -6.38 12.64
CA TYR A 110 3.60 -7.16 11.42
C TYR A 110 4.94 -6.84 10.76
N ALA A 111 5.27 -5.56 10.60
CA ALA A 111 6.53 -5.15 9.99
C ALA A 111 7.76 -5.55 10.81
N LEU A 112 7.66 -5.50 12.14
CA LEU A 112 8.72 -5.95 13.05
C LEU A 112 8.95 -7.46 12.96
N GLU A 113 7.87 -8.25 12.86
CA GLU A 113 7.94 -9.71 12.71
C GLU A 113 8.53 -10.10 11.35
N LYS A 114 8.00 -9.54 10.27
CA LYS A 114 8.39 -9.93 8.90
C LYS A 114 9.73 -9.33 8.45
N LYS A 115 10.20 -8.25 9.06
CA LYS A 115 11.44 -7.53 8.74
C LYS A 115 11.51 -6.95 7.31
N ARG A 116 10.83 -7.57 6.36
CA ARG A 116 10.68 -7.13 4.96
C ARG A 116 9.21 -7.28 4.58
N CYS A 117 8.54 -6.15 4.35
CA CYS A 117 7.11 -6.14 4.02
C CYS A 117 6.76 -4.93 3.17
N ILE A 118 5.57 -4.96 2.60
CA ILE A 118 4.93 -3.83 1.95
C ILE A 118 3.73 -3.43 2.81
N MET A 119 3.68 -2.18 3.26
CA MET A 119 2.50 -1.62 3.91
C MET A 119 1.52 -1.13 2.84
N GLY A 120 0.48 -1.91 2.59
CA GLY A 120 -0.49 -1.70 1.52
C GLY A 120 -1.74 -0.92 1.94
N ASP A 121 -1.75 -0.29 3.10
CA ASP A 121 -2.89 0.48 3.61
C ASP A 121 -3.36 1.57 2.63
N GLU A 122 -4.61 1.97 2.74
CA GLU A 122 -5.16 3.05 1.94
C GLU A 122 -4.45 4.39 2.21
N PRO A 123 -4.48 5.32 1.23
CA PRO A 123 -3.98 6.68 1.45
C PRO A 123 -4.65 7.36 2.65
N GLY A 124 -3.83 8.02 3.48
CA GLY A 124 -4.34 8.74 4.65
C GLY A 124 -4.33 7.96 5.96
N LEU A 125 -4.15 6.64 5.95
CA LEU A 125 -4.12 5.80 7.17
C LEU A 125 -2.80 5.87 7.96
N GLY A 126 -1.91 6.82 7.65
CA GLY A 126 -0.73 7.07 8.47
C GLY A 126 0.40 6.05 8.32
N LYS A 127 0.64 5.51 7.10
CA LYS A 127 1.78 4.62 6.82
C LYS A 127 3.12 5.17 7.29
N THR A 128 3.30 6.50 7.19
CA THR A 128 4.51 7.17 7.70
C THR A 128 4.65 7.00 9.21
N ALA A 129 3.56 7.15 9.96
CA ALA A 129 3.57 6.95 11.42
C ALA A 129 3.91 5.50 11.77
N GLN A 130 3.39 4.53 11.03
CA GLN A 130 3.73 3.10 11.21
C GLN A 130 5.22 2.85 10.93
N ALA A 131 5.78 3.38 9.83
CA ALA A 131 7.20 3.25 9.52
C ALA A 131 8.08 3.89 10.61
N ILE A 132 7.69 5.04 11.15
CA ILE A 132 8.37 5.69 12.27
C ILE A 132 8.26 4.82 13.54
N GLY A 133 7.12 4.20 13.79
CA GLY A 133 6.94 3.25 14.88
C GLY A 133 7.90 2.07 14.80
N VAL A 134 8.05 1.47 13.61
CA VAL A 134 9.02 0.40 13.37
C VAL A 134 10.44 0.86 13.69
N LEU A 135 10.86 2.03 13.22
CA LEU A 135 12.19 2.58 13.51
C LEU A 135 12.41 2.83 15.00
N THR A 136 11.40 3.38 15.67
CA THR A 136 11.47 3.75 17.09
C THR A 136 11.60 2.51 17.99
N ILE A 137 10.88 1.44 17.66
CA ILE A 137 10.87 0.20 18.44
C ILE A 137 12.09 -0.65 18.13
N SER A 138 12.41 -0.85 16.85
CA SER A 138 13.56 -1.69 16.44
C SER A 138 14.90 -1.04 16.73
N LYS A 139 14.94 0.28 16.87
CA LYS A 139 16.18 1.09 16.99
C LYS A 139 17.20 0.77 15.89
N ALA A 140 16.70 0.41 14.70
CA ALA A 140 17.52 0.05 13.54
C ALA A 140 18.13 1.29 12.89
N TYR A 141 19.15 1.84 13.52
CA TYR A 141 19.88 3.02 13.07
C TYR A 141 21.33 2.67 12.67
N PRO A 142 21.92 3.36 11.69
CA PRO A 142 21.31 4.41 10.86
C PRO A 142 20.29 3.86 9.90
N ALA A 143 19.20 4.61 9.63
CA ALA A 143 18.19 4.25 8.66
C ALA A 143 18.17 5.23 7.47
N LEU A 144 17.81 4.73 6.30
CA LEU A 144 17.66 5.52 5.08
C LEU A 144 16.18 5.54 4.63
N VAL A 145 15.64 6.73 4.42
CA VAL A 145 14.32 6.94 3.84
C VAL A 145 14.49 7.40 2.40
N ILE A 146 13.88 6.65 1.47
CA ILE A 146 13.86 7.02 0.04
C ILE A 146 12.46 7.51 -0.30
N CYS A 147 12.34 8.77 -0.70
CA CYS A 147 11.07 9.40 -1.04
C CYS A 147 11.26 10.46 -2.13
N PRO A 148 10.16 10.91 -2.79
CA PRO A 148 10.21 12.08 -3.69
C PRO A 148 10.79 13.31 -2.99
N ALA A 149 11.55 14.13 -3.73
CA ALA A 149 12.23 15.30 -3.18
C ALA A 149 11.29 16.26 -2.41
N SER A 150 10.07 16.44 -2.92
CA SER A 150 9.04 17.27 -2.29
C SER A 150 8.59 16.78 -0.91
N LEU A 151 8.79 15.50 -0.59
CA LEU A 151 8.38 14.89 0.68
C LEU A 151 9.50 14.83 1.72
N LYS A 152 10.74 15.12 1.39
CA LYS A 152 11.88 15.03 2.32
C LYS A 152 11.67 15.85 3.59
N VAL A 153 11.24 17.09 3.45
CA VAL A 153 10.98 17.98 4.59
C VAL A 153 9.81 17.48 5.44
N ASN A 154 8.78 16.92 4.80
CA ASN A 154 7.65 16.33 5.53
C ASN A 154 8.11 15.13 6.36
N TRP A 155 8.89 14.21 5.77
CA TRP A 155 9.47 13.08 6.50
C TRP A 155 10.32 13.52 7.69
N GLN A 156 11.16 14.53 7.52
CA GLN A 156 11.99 15.06 8.60
C GLN A 156 11.13 15.59 9.78
N ARG A 157 10.05 16.31 9.46
CA ARG A 157 9.13 16.84 10.47
C ARG A 157 8.37 15.72 11.19
N GLU A 158 7.89 14.72 10.46
CA GLU A 158 7.14 13.60 11.03
C GLU A 158 8.03 12.69 11.88
N LEU A 159 9.26 12.39 11.46
CA LEU A 159 10.24 11.67 12.27
C LEU A 159 10.46 12.37 13.61
N LYS A 160 10.58 13.69 13.59
CA LYS A 160 10.73 14.48 14.82
C LYS A 160 9.47 14.47 15.66
N LYS A 161 8.32 14.66 15.04
CA LYS A 161 7.01 14.77 15.70
C LYS A 161 6.57 13.46 16.35
N PHE A 162 6.67 12.34 15.64
CA PHE A 162 6.16 11.05 16.11
C PHE A 162 7.19 10.23 16.88
N GLY A 163 8.45 10.28 16.48
CA GLY A 163 9.52 9.45 17.04
C GLY A 163 10.56 10.19 17.85
N GLY A 164 10.55 11.52 17.87
CA GLY A 164 11.65 12.30 18.45
C GLY A 164 12.99 12.08 17.73
N ILE A 165 12.95 11.49 16.55
CA ILE A 165 14.11 11.07 15.76
C ILE A 165 14.72 12.27 15.05
N ASN A 166 16.06 12.34 15.03
CA ASN A 166 16.76 13.37 14.28
C ASN A 166 17.11 12.84 12.90
N ALA A 167 16.64 13.55 11.87
CA ALA A 167 16.90 13.19 10.49
C ALA A 167 17.66 14.30 9.75
N VAL A 168 18.55 13.90 8.86
CA VAL A 168 19.28 14.80 7.96
C VAL A 168 18.81 14.54 6.53
N ILE A 169 18.43 15.61 5.84
CA ILE A 169 18.11 15.56 4.41
C ILE A 169 19.44 15.53 3.63
N LEU A 170 19.63 14.48 2.84
CA LEU A 170 20.77 14.35 1.96
C LEU A 170 20.58 15.22 0.72
N SER A 171 21.61 16.01 0.43
CA SER A 171 21.76 16.85 -0.75
C SER A 171 23.08 16.54 -1.44
N ASP A 172 23.34 17.15 -2.59
CA ASP A 172 24.62 17.03 -3.27
C ASP A 172 25.80 17.53 -2.44
N GLU A 173 25.56 18.48 -1.54
CA GLU A 173 26.58 19.06 -0.67
C GLU A 173 26.99 18.14 0.48
N ASN A 174 26.06 17.37 1.05
CA ASN A 174 26.29 16.60 2.28
C ASN A 174 26.24 15.07 2.11
N ARG A 175 25.88 14.57 0.93
CA ARG A 175 25.71 13.13 0.69
C ARG A 175 26.97 12.29 0.97
N ASN A 176 28.15 12.87 0.86
CA ASN A 176 29.41 12.18 1.09
C ASN A 176 29.91 12.31 2.55
N THR A 177 29.21 13.07 3.39
CA THR A 177 29.61 13.36 4.78
C THR A 177 28.61 12.86 5.81
N TRP A 178 27.61 12.06 5.40
CA TRP A 178 26.55 11.56 6.27
C TRP A 178 27.09 10.71 7.44
N GLN A 179 28.20 9.97 7.23
CA GLN A 179 28.82 9.17 8.28
C GLN A 179 29.25 10.02 9.47
N ARG A 180 29.79 11.22 9.23
CA ARG A 180 30.14 12.15 10.29
C ARG A 180 28.94 12.52 11.16
N SER A 181 27.77 12.71 10.54
CA SER A 181 26.53 13.02 11.27
C SER A 181 26.04 11.84 12.10
N TRP A 182 26.32 10.62 11.70
CA TRP A 182 26.06 9.41 12.47
C TRP A 182 27.07 9.21 13.61
N GLU A 183 28.33 9.40 13.35
CA GLU A 183 29.44 9.22 14.31
C GLU A 183 29.42 10.28 15.42
N LEU A 184 29.03 11.52 15.09
CA LEU A 184 28.87 12.59 16.07
C LEU A 184 27.77 12.24 17.07
N LYS A 185 28.14 12.31 18.37
CA LYS A 185 27.20 12.08 19.45
C LYS A 185 26.73 13.40 20.05
N ARG A 186 25.45 13.43 20.40
CA ARG A 186 24.84 14.50 21.15
C ARG A 186 25.15 14.35 22.65
N LYS A 187 24.83 15.37 23.43
CA LYS A 187 24.99 15.34 24.89
C LYS A 187 24.23 14.20 25.58
N ASP A 188 23.13 13.73 24.95
CA ASP A 188 22.30 12.62 25.42
C ASP A 188 22.81 11.24 24.95
N GLY A 189 23.99 11.17 24.32
CA GLY A 189 24.60 9.95 23.81
C GLY A 189 24.04 9.43 22.48
N ARG A 190 22.94 9.99 21.96
CA ARG A 190 22.39 9.62 20.65
C ARG A 190 23.21 10.20 19.50
N ALA A 191 23.13 9.60 18.33
CA ALA A 191 23.75 10.14 17.12
C ALA A 191 23.16 11.54 16.80
N PHE A 192 23.95 12.40 16.17
CA PHE A 192 23.48 13.71 15.71
C PHE A 192 22.35 13.54 14.69
N ALA A 193 22.49 12.57 13.77
CA ALA A 193 21.44 12.15 12.87
C ALA A 193 21.27 10.62 12.95
N GLU A 194 20.05 10.17 13.15
CA GLU A 194 19.66 8.75 13.26
C GLU A 194 19.06 8.24 11.93
N VAL A 195 18.46 9.15 11.16
CA VAL A 195 17.83 8.85 9.87
C VAL A 195 18.35 9.82 8.81
N PHE A 196 18.54 9.30 7.61
CA PHE A 196 18.94 10.05 6.41
C PHE A 196 17.84 9.96 5.36
N ILE A 197 17.53 11.07 4.66
CA ILE A 197 16.39 11.19 3.74
C ILE A 197 16.89 11.66 2.37
#